data_f0820ca2f505d390d20cf941c17ed3cd
#
_entry.id   f0820ca2f505d390d20cf941c17ed3cd
#
_cell.length_a   1.000
_cell.length_b   1.000
_cell.length_c   1.000
_cell.angle_alpha   90.00
_cell.angle_beta   90.00
_cell.angle_gamma   90.00
#
_symmetry.space_group_name_H-M   'P 1'
#
loop_
_entity.id
_entity.type
_entity.pdbx_description
1 polymer ?
#
loop_
_entity_poly.entity_id
_entity_poly.type
_entity_poly.pdbx_seq_one_letter_code
_entity_poly.pdbx_strand_id
1 'polypeptide(L)'
;MKHYYSFLIITSLLLAGCGQKDRAKSQFESSVQTEESYPLAKEYIKEAVITGKVLNRDFYPQERELTLIIPFFWKMENQYRTPIQEDGSFSFRFPVYAKLREVSIRNYAEHLYIHPGDSIHVEIDFKDLFHPKVTGDAEKLNQEILAFTESAYYYIQNYSINPNLNIKD
;
A
#
# COMPACT_ATOMS: atom_id res chain seq x y z
N MET A 1 69.50 8.17 -34.87
CA MET A 1 68.73 9.21 -34.15
C MET A 1 67.25 9.24 -34.50
N LYS A 2 66.64 8.17 -35.01
CA LYS A 2 65.17 8.18 -35.36
C LYS A 2 64.24 7.42 -34.37
N HIS A 3 64.79 6.77 -33.36
CA HIS A 3 63.98 5.95 -32.43
C HIS A 3 63.70 6.63 -31.10
N TYR A 4 64.31 7.75 -30.77
CA TYR A 4 64.06 8.45 -29.51
C TYR A 4 62.79 9.33 -29.50
N TYR A 5 62.39 9.80 -30.67
CA TYR A 5 61.16 10.64 -30.75
C TYR A 5 59.84 9.84 -30.64
N SER A 6 59.90 8.56 -30.97
CA SER A 6 58.66 7.71 -30.87
C SER A 6 58.33 7.35 -29.43
N PHE A 7 59.30 7.34 -28.53
CA PHE A 7 59.16 6.98 -27.13
C PHE A 7 58.62 8.15 -26.28
N LEU A 8 58.94 9.37 -26.68
CA LEU A 8 58.47 10.60 -25.98
C LEU A 8 57.01 10.93 -26.26
N ILE A 9 56.47 10.50 -27.40
CA ILE A 9 55.06 10.75 -27.76
C ILE A 9 54.15 9.77 -27.01
N ILE A 10 54.60 8.54 -26.75
CA ILE A 10 53.81 7.54 -26.05
C ILE A 10 53.68 7.86 -24.55
N THR A 11 54.70 8.44 -23.94
CA THR A 11 54.67 8.83 -22.52
C THR A 11 53.81 10.06 -22.25
N SER A 12 53.65 10.97 -23.23
CA SER A 12 52.78 12.13 -23.04
C SER A 12 51.27 11.80 -23.17
N LEU A 13 50.91 10.74 -23.88
CA LEU A 13 49.53 10.29 -23.98
C LEU A 13 49.03 9.56 -22.72
N LEU A 14 49.91 8.97 -21.93
CA LEU A 14 49.54 8.27 -20.69
C LEU A 14 49.24 9.20 -19.51
N LEU A 15 49.69 10.46 -19.55
CA LEU A 15 49.45 11.45 -18.51
C LEU A 15 48.15 12.23 -18.70
N ALA A 16 47.55 12.21 -19.89
CA ALA A 16 46.28 12.88 -20.15
C ALA A 16 45.04 12.07 -19.68
N GLY A 17 45.22 10.78 -19.38
CA GLY A 17 44.11 9.89 -18.95
C GLY A 17 43.74 9.95 -17.46
N CYS A 18 44.58 10.53 -16.60
CA CYS A 18 44.34 10.55 -15.15
C CYS A 18 43.46 11.70 -14.67
N GLY A 19 43.26 12.73 -15.46
CA GLY A 19 42.48 13.91 -15.07
C GLY A 19 40.95 13.74 -15.24
N GLN A 20 40.53 12.72 -16.00
CA GLN A 20 39.11 12.57 -16.32
C GLN A 20 38.30 11.78 -15.25
N LYS A 21 38.99 10.99 -14.45
CA LYS A 21 38.37 10.18 -13.40
C LYS A 21 37.96 11.03 -12.20
N ASP A 22 38.71 12.06 -11.89
CA ASP A 22 38.37 12.95 -10.76
C ASP A 22 37.29 13.98 -11.12
N ARG A 23 37.20 14.37 -12.42
CA ARG A 23 36.11 15.23 -12.88
C ARG A 23 34.76 14.53 -12.88
N ALA A 24 34.70 13.26 -13.26
CA ALA A 24 33.47 12.48 -13.20
C ALA A 24 33.00 12.24 -11.74
N LYS A 25 33.94 12.05 -10.82
CA LYS A 25 33.69 11.86 -9.41
C LYS A 25 33.20 13.16 -8.74
N SER A 26 33.81 14.31 -9.07
CA SER A 26 33.38 15.61 -8.53
C SER A 26 32.06 16.07 -9.09
N GLN A 27 31.68 15.71 -10.34
CA GLN A 27 30.37 16.00 -10.89
C GLN A 27 29.27 15.10 -10.29
N PHE A 28 29.62 13.87 -9.96
CA PHE A 28 28.67 12.99 -9.29
C PHE A 28 28.44 13.39 -7.81
N GLU A 29 29.53 13.78 -7.12
CA GLU A 29 29.41 14.26 -5.73
C GLU A 29 28.75 15.65 -5.62
N SER A 30 28.84 16.50 -6.65
CA SER A 30 28.15 17.79 -6.66
C SER A 30 26.69 17.71 -7.15
N SER A 31 26.27 16.58 -7.75
CA SER A 31 24.88 16.32 -8.12
C SER A 31 24.10 15.53 -7.04
N VAL A 32 24.79 15.03 -6.03
CA VAL A 32 24.14 14.73 -4.75
C VAL A 32 23.87 16.07 -4.08
N GLN A 33 22.91 16.81 -4.67
CA GLN A 33 22.28 17.89 -3.97
C GLN A 33 21.83 17.30 -2.63
N THR A 34 22.38 17.89 -1.56
CA THR A 34 21.84 17.87 -0.23
C THR A 34 20.42 17.31 -0.32
N GLU A 35 20.17 16.19 0.34
CA GLU A 35 18.83 15.81 0.70
C GLU A 35 18.13 17.08 1.20
N GLU A 36 17.51 17.85 0.31
CA GLU A 36 16.28 18.48 0.71
C GLU A 36 15.50 17.30 1.25
N SER A 37 15.57 17.12 2.54
CA SER A 37 14.62 16.32 3.26
C SER A 37 13.29 16.88 2.75
N TYR A 38 12.71 16.17 1.78
CA TYR A 38 11.31 16.41 1.45
C TYR A 38 10.66 16.32 2.82
N PRO A 39 10.23 17.42 3.40
CA PRO A 39 9.45 17.31 4.59
C PRO A 39 8.29 16.47 4.10
N LEU A 40 8.32 15.18 4.42
CA LEU A 40 7.10 14.38 4.40
C LEU A 40 6.16 15.26 5.16
N ALA A 41 5.36 15.99 4.41
CA ALA A 41 4.68 17.14 4.96
C ALA A 41 3.86 16.55 6.09
N LYS A 42 4.17 16.91 7.33
CA LYS A 42 3.43 16.47 8.52
C LYS A 42 1.91 16.71 8.35
N GLU A 43 1.56 17.60 7.42
CA GLU A 43 0.20 17.87 6.94
C GLU A 43 -0.52 16.66 6.38
N TYR A 44 0.20 15.65 5.85
CA TYR A 44 -0.43 14.46 5.26
C TYR A 44 -0.54 13.28 6.23
N ILE A 45 0.00 13.40 7.44
CA ILE A 45 -0.11 12.36 8.45
C ILE A 45 -1.23 12.76 9.40
N LYS A 46 -2.38 12.11 9.28
CA LYS A 46 -3.48 12.29 10.21
C LYS A 46 -3.96 10.93 10.70
N GLU A 47 -4.45 10.90 11.92
CA GLU A 47 -5.13 9.74 12.45
C GLU A 47 -6.46 9.53 11.71
N ALA A 48 -6.70 8.31 11.26
CA ALA A 48 -7.99 7.88 10.78
C ALA A 48 -8.65 6.95 11.81
N VAL A 49 -9.97 6.90 11.75
CA VAL A 49 -10.77 6.12 12.68
C VAL A 49 -11.71 5.20 11.90
N ILE A 50 -11.69 3.92 12.24
CA ILE A 50 -12.71 2.97 11.81
C ILE A 50 -13.46 2.52 13.04
N THR A 51 -14.73 2.88 13.13
CA THR A 51 -15.65 2.30 14.11
C THR A 51 -16.52 1.26 13.43
N GLY A 52 -17.17 0.42 14.20
CA GLY A 52 -18.11 -0.50 13.60
C GLY A 52 -18.87 -1.36 14.58
N LYS A 53 -19.68 -2.22 14.02
CA LYS A 53 -20.48 -3.18 14.77
C LYS A 53 -20.48 -4.54 14.10
N VAL A 54 -20.29 -5.58 14.89
CA VAL A 54 -20.43 -6.98 14.47
C VAL A 54 -21.82 -7.45 14.87
N LEU A 55 -22.59 -7.88 13.87
CA LEU A 55 -23.93 -8.45 14.04
C LEU A 55 -23.86 -9.99 14.03
N ASN A 56 -24.87 -10.63 14.57
CA ASN A 56 -25.05 -12.09 14.55
C ASN A 56 -23.84 -12.87 15.09
N ARG A 57 -23.24 -12.40 16.16
CA ARG A 57 -22.01 -12.94 16.78
C ARG A 57 -22.08 -14.43 17.15
N ASP A 58 -23.29 -14.94 17.33
CA ASP A 58 -23.50 -16.37 17.66
C ASP A 58 -23.06 -17.31 16.55
N PHE A 59 -22.83 -16.82 15.32
CA PHE A 59 -22.30 -17.61 14.21
C PHE A 59 -20.79 -17.91 14.37
N TYR A 60 -20.05 -17.00 15.01
CA TYR A 60 -18.61 -17.17 15.30
C TYR A 60 -18.33 -16.77 16.76
N PRO A 61 -18.82 -17.55 17.74
CA PRO A 61 -18.74 -17.19 19.17
C PRO A 61 -17.29 -17.16 19.70
N GLN A 62 -16.36 -17.79 18.98
CA GLN A 62 -14.93 -17.78 19.31
C GLN A 62 -14.22 -16.47 18.92
N GLU A 63 -14.80 -15.71 17.99
CA GLU A 63 -14.21 -14.45 17.55
C GLU A 63 -14.37 -13.38 18.65
N ARG A 64 -13.22 -12.95 19.21
CA ARG A 64 -13.17 -11.99 20.31
C ARG A 64 -12.50 -10.69 19.92
N GLU A 65 -11.74 -10.71 18.83
CA GLU A 65 -10.99 -9.55 18.34
C GLU A 65 -11.06 -9.46 16.82
N LEU A 66 -10.88 -8.25 16.31
CA LEU A 66 -10.70 -7.99 14.89
C LEU A 66 -9.27 -7.52 14.64
N THR A 67 -8.75 -7.83 13.46
CA THR A 67 -7.43 -7.39 13.02
C THR A 67 -7.57 -6.49 11.79
N LEU A 68 -7.16 -5.24 11.92
CA LEU A 68 -6.99 -4.34 10.79
C LEU A 68 -5.59 -4.55 10.19
N ILE A 69 -5.53 -4.71 8.89
CA ILE A 69 -4.30 -4.84 8.11
C ILE A 69 -4.14 -3.60 7.26
N ILE A 70 -2.97 -3.00 7.32
CA ILE A 70 -2.55 -1.93 6.43
C ILE A 70 -1.40 -2.48 5.59
N PRO A 71 -1.63 -2.82 4.31
CA PRO A 71 -0.58 -3.33 3.44
C PRO A 71 0.51 -2.27 3.26
N PHE A 72 1.74 -2.72 3.34
CA PHE A 72 2.92 -1.93 3.09
C PHE A 72 3.78 -2.62 2.02
N PHE A 73 4.88 -2.00 1.60
CA PHE A 73 5.72 -2.54 0.53
C PHE A 73 6.17 -4.00 0.79
N TRP A 74 6.12 -4.85 -0.23
CA TRP A 74 6.79 -6.15 -0.30
C TRP A 74 6.39 -7.16 0.82
N LYS A 75 5.11 -7.36 1.06
CA LYS A 75 4.58 -8.26 2.09
C LYS A 75 4.79 -7.79 3.55
N MET A 76 5.27 -6.57 3.75
CA MET A 76 5.22 -5.96 5.08
C MET A 76 3.82 -5.36 5.27
N GLU A 77 3.22 -5.62 6.40
CA GLU A 77 1.91 -5.08 6.78
C GLU A 77 1.95 -4.62 8.23
N ASN A 78 1.31 -3.49 8.50
CA ASN A 78 1.02 -3.09 9.86
C ASN A 78 -0.30 -3.71 10.29
N GLN A 79 -0.33 -4.31 11.47
CA GLN A 79 -1.52 -4.93 12.03
C GLN A 79 -1.92 -4.22 13.31
N TYR A 80 -3.19 -3.86 13.40
CA TYR A 80 -3.83 -3.31 14.59
C TYR A 80 -4.91 -4.27 15.04
N ARG A 81 -5.00 -4.55 16.34
CA ARG A 81 -6.00 -5.42 16.90
C ARG A 81 -6.91 -4.67 17.83
N THR A 82 -8.19 -5.00 17.81
CA THR A 82 -9.19 -4.44 18.72
C THR A 82 -10.15 -5.51 19.20
N PRO A 83 -10.53 -5.52 20.48
CA PRO A 83 -11.55 -6.43 20.96
C PRO A 83 -12.92 -6.06 20.39
N ILE A 84 -13.76 -7.07 20.17
CA ILE A 84 -15.17 -6.89 19.93
C ILE A 84 -15.86 -6.78 21.29
N GLN A 85 -16.48 -5.63 21.57
CA GLN A 85 -17.16 -5.37 22.83
C GLN A 85 -18.41 -6.28 22.99
N GLU A 86 -18.99 -6.32 24.17
CA GLU A 86 -20.16 -7.15 24.45
C GLU A 86 -21.36 -6.82 23.56
N ASP A 87 -21.52 -5.54 23.22
CA ASP A 87 -22.58 -5.05 22.33
C ASP A 87 -22.25 -5.22 20.84
N GLY A 88 -21.09 -5.84 20.51
CA GLY A 88 -20.59 -6.02 19.17
C GLY A 88 -19.79 -4.85 18.61
N SER A 89 -19.68 -3.73 19.31
CA SER A 89 -18.92 -2.57 18.83
C SER A 89 -17.43 -2.81 18.82
N PHE A 90 -16.73 -2.11 17.92
CA PHE A 90 -15.27 -2.09 17.81
C PHE A 90 -14.77 -0.75 17.32
N SER A 91 -13.47 -0.47 17.50
CA SER A 91 -12.83 0.75 17.00
C SER A 91 -11.36 0.54 16.73
N PHE A 92 -10.89 1.03 15.60
CA PHE A 92 -9.48 1.18 15.27
C PHE A 92 -9.11 2.65 15.15
N ARG A 93 -7.90 3.01 15.62
CA ARG A 93 -7.28 4.30 15.41
C ARG A 93 -5.86 4.08 14.94
N PHE A 94 -5.49 4.71 13.83
CA PHE A 94 -4.19 4.49 13.21
C PHE A 94 -3.78 5.66 12.33
N PRO A 95 -2.45 5.91 12.20
CA PRO A 95 -1.97 6.98 11.34
C PRO A 95 -2.05 6.57 9.87
N VAL A 96 -2.49 7.49 9.02
CA VAL A 96 -2.49 7.36 7.56
C VAL A 96 -1.45 8.29 6.97
N TYR A 97 -0.49 7.72 6.24
CA TYR A 97 0.70 8.39 5.71
C TYR A 97 0.62 8.73 4.21
N ALA A 98 -0.52 8.52 3.58
CA ALA A 98 -0.73 8.75 2.16
C ALA A 98 -2.04 9.46 1.93
N LYS A 99 -2.22 10.08 0.74
CA LYS A 99 -3.48 10.75 0.38
C LYS A 99 -4.68 9.81 0.40
N LEU A 100 -4.46 8.55 0.05
CA LEU A 100 -5.46 7.48 0.08
C LEU A 100 -4.74 6.20 0.48
N ARG A 101 -5.31 5.44 1.39
CA ARG A 101 -4.74 4.19 1.86
C ARG A 101 -5.75 3.07 1.78
N GLU A 102 -5.34 1.97 1.21
CA GLU A 102 -6.06 0.71 1.32
C GLU A 102 -5.81 0.09 2.70
N VAL A 103 -6.86 -0.42 3.31
CA VAL A 103 -6.84 -1.15 4.57
C VAL A 103 -7.85 -2.30 4.50
N SER A 104 -7.67 -3.32 5.32
CA SER A 104 -8.60 -4.47 5.37
C SER A 104 -8.87 -4.87 6.81
N ILE A 105 -10.12 -5.15 7.13
CA ILE A 105 -10.45 -5.90 8.34
C ILE A 105 -10.42 -7.38 7.95
N ARG A 106 -9.38 -8.09 8.42
CA ARG A 106 -9.05 -9.47 8.00
C ARG A 106 -10.28 -10.36 8.02
N ASN A 107 -10.54 -11.05 6.92
CA ASN A 107 -11.65 -11.99 6.69
C ASN A 107 -13.05 -11.37 6.66
N TYR A 108 -13.22 -10.06 6.85
CA TYR A 108 -14.55 -9.46 7.01
C TYR A 108 -14.82 -8.28 6.10
N ALA A 109 -13.87 -7.38 5.92
CA ALA A 109 -14.02 -6.22 5.05
C ALA A 109 -12.68 -5.93 4.38
N GLU A 110 -12.51 -6.45 3.19
CA GLU A 110 -11.30 -6.28 2.40
C GLU A 110 -11.44 -5.08 1.47
N HIS A 111 -10.28 -4.50 1.09
CA HIS A 111 -10.23 -3.38 0.14
C HIS A 111 -11.01 -2.13 0.56
N LEU A 112 -10.94 -1.77 1.84
CA LEU A 112 -11.44 -0.48 2.30
C LEU A 112 -10.42 0.62 2.00
N TYR A 113 -10.91 1.79 1.60
CA TYR A 113 -10.09 2.95 1.28
C TYR A 113 -10.39 4.10 2.23
N ILE A 114 -9.33 4.73 2.73
CA ILE A 114 -9.41 5.78 3.74
C ILE A 114 -8.40 6.88 3.49
N HIS A 115 -8.78 8.13 3.69
CA HIS A 115 -7.88 9.29 3.63
C HIS A 115 -7.37 9.65 5.04
N PRO A 116 -6.29 10.43 5.13
CA PRO A 116 -5.86 10.99 6.40
C PRO A 116 -6.94 11.85 7.05
N GLY A 117 -7.36 11.45 8.26
CA GLY A 117 -8.37 12.16 9.03
C GLY A 117 -9.81 11.67 8.83
N ASP A 118 -10.04 10.71 7.95
CA ASP A 118 -11.36 10.12 7.75
C ASP A 118 -11.86 9.37 8.99
N SER A 119 -13.17 9.37 9.15
CA SER A 119 -13.90 8.53 10.09
C SER A 119 -14.96 7.74 9.33
N ILE A 120 -14.80 6.43 9.29
CA ILE A 120 -15.76 5.52 8.66
C ILE A 120 -16.38 4.58 9.69
N HIS A 121 -17.58 4.11 9.39
CA HIS A 121 -18.28 3.11 10.19
C HIS A 121 -18.52 1.87 9.35
N VAL A 122 -18.12 0.69 9.85
CA VAL A 122 -18.21 -0.59 9.16
C VAL A 122 -19.12 -1.54 9.94
N GLU A 123 -20.23 -1.95 9.33
CA GLU A 123 -21.09 -2.99 9.87
C GLU A 123 -20.71 -4.33 9.25
N ILE A 124 -20.40 -5.31 10.08
CA ILE A 124 -20.00 -6.67 9.67
C ILE A 124 -21.09 -7.63 10.18
N ASP A 125 -21.76 -8.31 9.27
CA ASP A 125 -22.72 -9.34 9.62
C ASP A 125 -22.07 -10.73 9.53
N PHE A 126 -21.96 -11.43 10.66
CA PHE A 126 -21.38 -12.78 10.67
C PHE A 126 -22.23 -13.84 9.96
N LYS A 127 -23.46 -13.51 9.56
CA LYS A 127 -24.25 -14.33 8.64
C LYS A 127 -23.91 -14.06 7.17
N ASP A 128 -23.40 -12.88 6.87
CA ASP A 128 -23.12 -12.42 5.51
C ASP A 128 -21.78 -11.65 5.47
N LEU A 129 -20.69 -12.40 5.50
CA LEU A 129 -19.34 -11.85 5.56
C LEU A 129 -18.90 -11.14 4.28
N PHE A 130 -19.62 -11.34 3.17
CA PHE A 130 -19.23 -10.79 1.86
C PHE A 130 -19.79 -9.41 1.60
N HIS A 131 -20.75 -8.94 2.38
CA HIS A 131 -21.43 -7.66 2.16
C HIS A 131 -21.32 -6.73 3.38
N PRO A 132 -20.11 -6.33 3.80
CA PRO A 132 -19.96 -5.33 4.85
C PRO A 132 -20.56 -4.01 4.39
N LYS A 133 -21.23 -3.29 5.31
CA LYS A 133 -21.73 -1.95 5.01
C LYS A 133 -20.76 -0.91 5.52
N VAL A 134 -20.45 0.06 4.67
CA VAL A 134 -19.55 1.17 5.01
C VAL A 134 -20.31 2.47 4.89
N THR A 135 -20.22 3.32 5.92
CA THR A 135 -20.81 4.66 5.97
C THR A 135 -19.81 5.67 6.52
N GLY A 136 -20.09 6.97 6.38
CA GLY A 136 -19.23 8.06 6.84
C GLY A 136 -18.36 8.64 5.74
N ASP A 137 -17.13 9.06 6.10
CA ASP A 137 -16.21 9.61 5.12
C ASP A 137 -15.83 8.54 4.09
N ALA A 138 -15.61 8.93 2.84
CA ALA A 138 -15.31 8.03 1.71
C ALA A 138 -16.34 6.89 1.48
N GLU A 139 -17.58 7.04 1.97
CA GLU A 139 -18.65 6.04 1.84
C GLU A 139 -18.86 5.61 0.39
N LYS A 140 -19.07 6.57 -0.51
CA LYS A 140 -19.34 6.30 -1.92
C LYS A 140 -18.19 5.51 -2.57
N LEU A 141 -16.93 5.91 -2.31
CA LEU A 141 -15.76 5.19 -2.82
C LEU A 141 -15.74 3.74 -2.34
N ASN A 142 -15.94 3.53 -1.05
CA ASN A 142 -15.90 2.19 -0.47
C ASN A 142 -17.05 1.32 -0.99
N GLN A 143 -18.26 1.86 -1.12
CA GLN A 143 -19.39 1.13 -1.68
C GLN A 143 -19.17 0.73 -3.14
N GLU A 144 -18.63 1.62 -3.97
CA GLU A 144 -18.31 1.31 -5.38
C GLU A 144 -17.24 0.21 -5.49
N ILE A 145 -16.21 0.24 -4.64
CA ILE A 145 -15.15 -0.76 -4.63
C ILE A 145 -15.65 -2.12 -4.14
N LEU A 146 -16.44 -2.15 -3.08
CA LEU A 146 -17.03 -3.39 -2.58
C LEU A 146 -17.92 -4.05 -3.64
N ALA A 147 -18.78 -3.28 -4.30
CA ALA A 147 -19.62 -3.77 -5.39
C ALA A 147 -18.81 -4.27 -6.60
N PHE A 148 -17.71 -3.59 -6.93
CA PHE A 148 -16.79 -4.04 -7.98
C PHE A 148 -16.11 -5.35 -7.60
N THR A 149 -15.61 -5.48 -6.38
CA THR A 149 -14.91 -6.67 -5.88
C THR A 149 -15.84 -7.88 -5.88
N GLU A 150 -17.08 -7.72 -5.43
CA GLU A 150 -18.11 -8.75 -5.49
C GLU A 150 -18.35 -9.22 -6.92
N SER A 151 -18.55 -8.29 -7.85
CA SER A 151 -18.76 -8.60 -9.26
C SER A 151 -17.56 -9.31 -9.88
N ALA A 152 -16.34 -8.87 -9.60
CA ALA A 152 -15.12 -9.48 -10.09
C ALA A 152 -14.91 -10.87 -9.52
N TYR A 153 -15.20 -11.10 -8.24
CA TYR A 153 -15.11 -12.42 -7.60
C TYR A 153 -16.11 -13.41 -8.21
N TYR A 154 -17.35 -12.99 -8.42
CA TYR A 154 -18.37 -13.79 -9.09
C TYR A 154 -17.92 -14.18 -10.51
N TYR A 155 -17.34 -13.23 -11.25
CA TYR A 155 -16.84 -13.47 -12.59
C TYR A 155 -15.69 -14.48 -12.61
N ILE A 156 -14.70 -14.30 -11.74
CA ILE A 156 -13.54 -15.19 -11.62
C ILE A 156 -13.97 -16.62 -11.25
N GLN A 157 -14.88 -16.79 -10.29
CA GLN A 157 -15.39 -18.10 -9.91
C GLN A 157 -16.10 -18.80 -11.07
N ASN A 158 -16.95 -18.09 -11.80
CA ASN A 158 -17.68 -18.68 -12.92
C ASN A 158 -16.76 -19.03 -14.10
N TYR A 159 -15.71 -18.26 -14.35
CA TYR A 159 -14.71 -18.59 -15.39
C TYR A 159 -13.78 -19.72 -14.97
N SER A 160 -13.43 -19.84 -13.71
CA SER A 160 -12.58 -20.94 -13.21
C SER A 160 -13.29 -22.29 -13.22
N ILE A 161 -14.63 -22.29 -13.17
CA ILE A 161 -15.44 -23.52 -13.16
C ILE A 161 -15.73 -24.02 -14.59
N ASN A 162 -15.54 -23.19 -15.63
CA ASN A 162 -15.80 -23.61 -17.01
C ASN A 162 -14.56 -23.52 -17.90
N PRO A 163 -13.65 -24.54 -17.84
CA PRO A 163 -12.44 -24.57 -18.66
C PRO A 163 -12.71 -24.70 -20.19
N ASN A 164 -13.98 -24.83 -20.60
CA ASN A 164 -14.38 -24.98 -22.00
C ASN A 164 -14.90 -23.69 -22.64
N LEU A 165 -14.84 -22.56 -21.97
CA LEU A 165 -15.07 -21.27 -22.60
C LEU A 165 -13.91 -20.96 -23.55
N ASN A 166 -13.97 -21.49 -24.76
CA ASN A 166 -13.15 -21.04 -25.89
C ASN A 166 -13.49 -19.56 -26.13
N ILE A 167 -12.61 -18.68 -25.72
CA ILE A 167 -12.58 -17.30 -26.22
C ILE A 167 -12.22 -17.47 -27.71
N LYS A 168 -13.24 -17.45 -28.57
CA LYS A 168 -13.00 -17.26 -29.99
C LYS A 168 -12.67 -15.79 -30.19
N ASP A 169 -11.46 -15.55 -30.72
CA ASP A 169 -10.95 -14.26 -31.17
C ASP A 169 -11.94 -13.53 -32.10
#